data_dc5eaef66dc8a05b62ab6e245943e4a8
#
_entry.id   dc5eaef66dc8a05b62ab6e245943e4a8
#
_cell.length_a   1.000
_cell.length_b   1.000
_cell.length_c   1.000
_cell.angle_alpha   90.00
_cell.angle_beta   90.00
_cell.angle_gamma   90.00
#
_symmetry.space_group_name_H-M   'P 1'
#
loop_
_entity.id
_entity.type
_entity.pdbx_description
1 polymer ?
#
loop_
_entity_poly.entity_id
_entity_poly.type
_entity_poly.pdbx_seq_one_letter_code
_entity_poly.pdbx_strand_id
1 'polypeptide(L)'
;MWLETDRAHVLREMIYVCRPAGILSIPGVYGGLVDKIPMGALMNKGLTVRTGQTHVNRWTDDLLRRIDEGQIDPSFVITHSVDLAHGPEMYQTFRDKQDGCVKVILKP
;
A
#
# COMPACT_ATOMS: atom_id res chain seq x y z
N MET A 1 22.98 -9.77 9.47
CA MET A 1 21.88 -9.08 8.80
C MET A 1 21.73 -9.73 7.43
N TRP A 2 20.73 -10.56 7.24
CA TRP A 2 20.45 -11.20 5.95
C TRP A 2 19.81 -10.14 5.07
N LEU A 3 20.46 -9.78 3.98
CA LEU A 3 19.90 -8.92 2.95
C LEU A 3 19.00 -9.79 2.08
N GLU A 4 17.73 -9.89 2.43
CA GLU A 4 16.75 -10.50 1.54
C GLU A 4 16.53 -9.60 0.32
N THR A 5 16.49 -10.20 -0.85
CA THR A 5 16.18 -9.49 -2.09
C THR A 5 14.66 -9.45 -2.25
N ASP A 6 14.08 -8.26 -2.29
CA ASP A 6 12.66 -8.09 -2.56
C ASP A 6 12.27 -8.61 -3.94
N ARG A 7 11.09 -9.18 -4.04
CA ARG A 7 10.55 -9.71 -5.30
C ARG A 7 10.08 -8.55 -6.20
N ALA A 8 10.94 -8.15 -7.13
CA ALA A 8 10.68 -7.04 -8.04
C ALA A 8 9.83 -7.40 -9.27
N HIS A 9 9.02 -8.47 -9.22
CA HIS A 9 8.25 -8.93 -10.37
C HIS A 9 7.32 -7.84 -10.91
N VAL A 10 6.52 -7.26 -10.04
CA VAL A 10 5.58 -6.19 -10.40
C VAL A 10 6.28 -4.96 -10.97
N LEU A 11 7.43 -4.56 -10.40
CA LEU A 11 8.21 -3.43 -10.92
C LEU A 11 8.70 -3.67 -12.35
N ARG A 12 9.16 -4.89 -12.65
CA ARG A 12 9.57 -5.26 -14.01
C ARG A 12 8.41 -5.19 -14.98
N GLU A 13 7.28 -5.76 -14.61
CA GLU A 13 6.06 -5.70 -15.44
C GLU A 13 5.59 -4.26 -15.68
N MET A 14 5.55 -3.43 -14.65
CA MET A 14 5.18 -2.02 -14.78
C MET A 14 6.05 -1.29 -15.81
N ILE A 15 7.38 -1.54 -15.81
CA ILE A 15 8.29 -0.94 -16.78
C ILE A 15 7.98 -1.42 -18.19
N TYR A 16 7.67 -2.70 -18.37
CA TYR A 16 7.37 -3.25 -19.71
C TYR A 16 6.01 -2.83 -20.25
N VAL A 17 4.97 -2.76 -19.41
CA VAL A 17 3.62 -2.41 -19.87
C VAL A 17 3.37 -0.91 -19.96
N CYS A 18 4.15 -0.10 -19.27
CA CYS A 18 4.00 1.34 -19.30
C CYS A 18 4.30 1.88 -20.72
N ARG A 19 3.45 2.78 -21.23
CA ARG A 19 3.70 3.46 -22.50
C ARG A 19 4.96 4.32 -22.44
N PRO A 20 5.63 4.60 -23.59
CA PRO A 20 6.70 5.58 -23.63
C PRO A 20 6.29 6.94 -23.05
N ALA A 21 7.23 7.61 -22.40
CA ALA A 21 7.04 8.84 -21.63
C ALA A 21 5.97 8.76 -20.53
N GLY A 22 5.67 7.54 -20.06
CA GLY A 22 4.72 7.32 -18.97
C GLY A 22 5.31 7.60 -17.59
N ILE A 23 4.43 7.61 -16.58
CA ILE A 23 4.80 7.81 -15.18
C ILE A 23 4.47 6.53 -14.41
N LEU A 24 5.47 5.99 -13.70
CA LEU A 24 5.29 4.91 -12.74
C LEU A 24 5.18 5.52 -11.34
N SER A 25 4.11 5.20 -10.64
CA SER A 25 3.93 5.58 -9.24
C SER A 25 4.01 4.34 -8.36
N ILE A 26 4.96 4.30 -7.45
CA ILE A 26 5.28 3.13 -6.64
C ILE A 26 5.17 3.53 -5.16
N PRO A 27 3.95 3.60 -4.61
CA PRO A 27 3.77 3.74 -3.17
C PRO A 27 4.02 2.39 -2.51
N GLY A 28 4.92 2.34 -1.54
CA GLY A 28 5.18 1.08 -0.85
C GLY A 28 6.49 1.10 -0.06
N VAL A 29 6.76 -0.03 0.57
CA VAL A 29 7.99 -0.26 1.33
C VAL A 29 8.76 -1.42 0.69
N TYR A 30 9.99 -1.16 0.32
CA TYR A 30 10.94 -2.17 -0.08
C TYR A 30 12.01 -2.27 1.01
N GLY A 31 12.10 -3.43 1.65
CA GLY A 31 12.93 -3.62 2.85
C GLY A 31 14.36 -4.06 2.56
N GLY A 32 14.74 -4.24 1.30
CA GLY A 32 16.03 -4.78 0.93
C GLY A 32 16.55 -4.25 -0.41
N LEU A 33 17.41 -5.04 -1.02
CA LEU A 33 17.93 -4.76 -2.36
C LEU A 33 16.99 -5.32 -3.42
N VAL A 34 16.76 -4.52 -4.46
CA VAL A 34 16.00 -4.95 -5.64
C VAL A 34 16.96 -5.12 -6.80
N ASP A 35 17.07 -6.33 -7.33
CA ASP A 35 17.92 -6.66 -8.45
C ASP A 35 17.16 -6.80 -9.78
N LYS A 36 17.92 -6.95 -10.87
CA LYS A 36 17.39 -7.26 -12.22
C LYS A 36 16.30 -6.31 -12.69
N ILE A 37 16.45 -5.02 -12.40
CA ILE A 37 15.58 -3.97 -12.94
C ILE A 37 15.93 -3.75 -14.42
N PRO A 38 14.95 -3.77 -15.34
CA PRO A 38 15.20 -3.56 -16.77
C PRO A 38 15.47 -2.08 -17.09
N MET A 39 16.61 -1.56 -16.62
CA MET A 39 16.99 -0.15 -16.78
C MET A 39 17.01 0.29 -18.24
N GLY A 40 17.46 -0.58 -19.16
CA GLY A 40 17.45 -0.26 -20.58
C GLY A 40 16.05 0.04 -21.11
N ALA A 41 15.06 -0.76 -20.72
CA ALA A 41 13.67 -0.52 -21.12
C ALA A 41 13.12 0.77 -20.47
N LEU A 42 13.45 1.02 -19.22
CA LEU A 42 13.04 2.23 -18.51
C LEU A 42 13.59 3.49 -19.19
N MET A 43 14.88 3.47 -19.54
CA MET A 43 15.55 4.61 -20.20
C MET A 43 15.06 4.80 -21.64
N ASN A 44 14.98 3.73 -22.43
CA ASN A 44 14.55 3.82 -23.83
C ASN A 44 13.11 4.32 -23.97
N LYS A 45 12.27 4.04 -23.00
CA LYS A 45 10.89 4.56 -22.95
C LYS A 45 10.79 5.96 -22.34
N GLY A 46 11.88 6.51 -21.75
CA GLY A 46 11.84 7.80 -21.08
C GLY A 46 10.84 7.86 -19.93
N LEU A 47 10.79 6.80 -19.10
CA LEU A 47 9.81 6.72 -18.03
C LEU A 47 10.19 7.61 -16.84
N THR A 48 9.19 8.25 -16.23
CA THR A 48 9.33 8.92 -14.95
C THR A 48 8.93 7.97 -13.83
N VAL A 49 9.76 7.84 -12.80
CA VAL A 49 9.47 7.01 -11.63
C VAL A 49 9.30 7.89 -10.40
N ARG A 50 8.17 7.74 -9.72
CA ARG A 50 7.87 8.40 -8.44
C ARG A 50 7.67 7.33 -7.39
N THR A 51 8.44 7.43 -6.31
CA THR A 51 8.40 6.45 -5.23
C THR A 51 8.20 7.12 -3.88
N GLY A 52 7.80 6.35 -2.91
CA GLY A 52 7.76 6.76 -1.52
C GLY A 52 6.82 5.89 -0.69
N GLN A 53 7.06 5.88 0.59
CA GLN A 53 6.04 5.42 1.52
C GLN A 53 4.90 6.44 1.52
N THR A 54 3.67 5.96 1.73
CA THR A 54 2.51 6.85 1.74
C THR A 54 2.68 7.97 2.77
N HIS A 55 2.74 9.20 2.31
CA HIS A 55 2.86 10.38 3.17
C HIS A 55 1.50 10.71 3.80
N VAL A 56 1.02 9.87 4.71
CA VAL A 56 -0.33 9.96 5.30
C VAL A 56 -0.60 11.34 5.86
N ASN A 57 0.32 11.88 6.67
CA ASN A 57 0.14 13.17 7.33
C ASN A 57 -0.08 14.34 6.35
N ARG A 58 0.47 14.26 5.14
CA ARG A 58 0.25 15.28 4.11
C ARG A 58 -1.20 15.37 3.63
N TRP A 59 -1.92 14.26 3.70
CA TRP A 59 -3.25 14.14 3.12
C TRP A 59 -4.36 14.00 4.15
N THR A 60 -4.02 13.86 5.44
CA THR A 60 -4.97 13.57 6.50
C THR A 60 -6.08 14.61 6.57
N ASP A 61 -5.73 15.90 6.62
CA ASP A 61 -6.73 16.97 6.75
C ASP A 61 -7.66 17.02 5.52
N ASP A 62 -7.13 16.89 4.31
CA ASP A 62 -7.96 16.90 3.09
C ASP A 62 -8.87 15.68 3.03
N LEU A 63 -8.37 14.50 3.42
CA LEU A 63 -9.17 13.28 3.44
C LEU A 63 -10.28 13.33 4.50
N LEU A 64 -9.99 13.82 5.71
CA LEU A 64 -10.99 14.00 6.76
C LEU A 64 -12.08 14.97 6.32
N ARG A 65 -11.70 16.12 5.74
CA ARG A 65 -12.66 17.07 5.20
C ARG A 65 -13.58 16.42 4.15
N ARG A 66 -13.03 15.61 3.24
CA ARG A 66 -13.80 14.92 2.21
C ARG A 66 -14.77 13.89 2.80
N ILE A 67 -14.38 13.23 3.89
CA ILE A 67 -15.26 12.32 4.63
C ILE A 67 -16.40 13.11 5.28
N ASP A 68 -16.09 14.21 5.95
CA ASP A 68 -17.10 15.05 6.61
C ASP A 68 -18.09 15.67 5.61
N GLU A 69 -17.62 16.01 4.41
CA GLU A 69 -18.45 16.51 3.31
C GLU A 69 -19.22 15.40 2.56
N GLY A 70 -19.02 14.14 2.93
CA GLY A 70 -19.65 12.99 2.28
C GLY A 70 -19.18 12.70 0.85
N GLN A 71 -18.02 13.24 0.46
CA GLN A 71 -17.42 13.00 -0.86
C GLN A 71 -16.83 11.60 -1.00
N ILE A 72 -16.35 11.04 0.11
CA ILE A 72 -15.81 9.67 0.20
C ILE A 72 -16.31 9.01 1.47
N ASP A 73 -16.57 7.71 1.38
CA ASP A 73 -16.94 6.88 2.52
C ASP A 73 -15.99 5.68 2.59
N PRO A 74 -14.95 5.72 3.45
CA PRO A 74 -14.03 4.60 3.61
C PRO A 74 -14.52 3.53 4.58
N SER A 75 -15.72 3.64 5.13
CA SER A 75 -16.22 2.74 6.17
C SER A 75 -16.37 1.29 5.69
N PHE A 76 -16.47 1.07 4.37
CA PHE A 76 -16.60 -0.26 3.79
C PHE A 76 -15.45 -1.22 4.13
N VAL A 77 -14.28 -0.68 4.49
CA VAL A 77 -13.14 -1.52 4.91
C VAL A 77 -13.22 -1.96 6.37
N ILE A 78 -14.09 -1.32 7.18
CA ILE A 78 -14.24 -1.64 8.61
C ILE A 78 -15.14 -2.85 8.73
N THR A 79 -14.55 -4.00 8.99
CA THR A 79 -15.30 -5.27 9.10
C THR A 79 -15.65 -5.63 10.53
N HIS A 80 -14.84 -5.18 11.49
CA HIS A 80 -15.03 -5.50 12.90
C HIS A 80 -14.89 -4.24 13.78
N SER A 81 -15.74 -4.14 14.78
CA SER A 81 -15.68 -3.09 15.79
C SER A 81 -15.98 -3.72 17.14
N VAL A 82 -15.00 -3.84 17.98
CA VAL A 82 -15.06 -4.58 19.25
C VAL A 82 -14.40 -3.80 20.38
N ASP A 83 -14.64 -4.20 21.61
CA ASP A 83 -13.98 -3.61 22.77
C ASP A 83 -12.49 -3.96 22.79
N LEU A 84 -11.68 -3.11 23.39
CA LEU A 84 -10.23 -3.27 23.49
C LEU A 84 -9.82 -4.61 24.10
N ALA A 85 -10.61 -5.15 25.03
CA ALA A 85 -10.37 -6.45 25.65
C ALA A 85 -10.30 -7.62 24.65
N HIS A 86 -10.97 -7.49 23.49
CA HIS A 86 -10.97 -8.50 22.42
C HIS A 86 -9.79 -8.32 21.44
N GLY A 87 -8.89 -7.39 21.69
CA GLY A 87 -7.72 -7.12 20.85
C GLY A 87 -6.93 -8.39 20.49
N PRO A 88 -6.51 -9.22 21.45
CA PRO A 88 -5.72 -10.43 21.15
C PRO A 88 -6.43 -11.40 20.21
N GLU A 89 -7.74 -11.59 20.39
CA GLU A 89 -8.58 -12.42 19.51
C GLU A 89 -8.64 -11.85 18.09
N MET A 90 -8.85 -10.55 17.96
CA MET A 90 -8.92 -9.88 16.65
C MET A 90 -7.58 -9.88 15.91
N TYR A 91 -6.46 -9.78 16.61
CA TYR A 91 -5.13 -9.98 16.00
C TYR A 91 -4.97 -11.38 15.42
N GLN A 92 -5.47 -12.40 16.13
CA GLN A 92 -5.44 -13.78 15.64
C GLN A 92 -6.34 -13.93 14.41
N THR A 93 -7.58 -13.48 14.47
CA THR A 93 -8.56 -13.50 13.37
C THR A 93 -8.00 -12.83 12.10
N PHE A 94 -7.40 -11.65 12.27
CA PHE A 94 -6.77 -10.93 11.16
C PHE A 94 -5.57 -11.68 10.57
N ARG A 95 -4.68 -12.19 11.42
CA ARG A 95 -3.50 -12.97 11.00
C ARG A 95 -3.90 -14.22 10.22
N ASP A 96 -4.90 -14.93 10.71
CA ASP A 96 -5.34 -16.21 10.16
C ASP A 96 -6.35 -16.02 9.00
N LYS A 97 -6.64 -14.75 8.62
CA LYS A 97 -7.56 -14.36 7.52
C LYS A 97 -8.94 -14.99 7.68
N GLN A 98 -9.44 -15.06 8.90
CA GLN A 98 -10.74 -15.61 9.21
C GLN A 98 -11.84 -14.53 9.18
N ASP A 99 -13.09 -14.95 9.09
CA ASP A 99 -14.30 -14.13 9.19
C ASP A 99 -14.31 -12.88 8.29
N GLY A 100 -13.65 -12.94 7.12
CA GLY A 100 -13.56 -11.80 6.20
C GLY A 100 -12.89 -10.56 6.81
N CYS A 101 -12.07 -10.74 7.84
CA CYS A 101 -11.44 -9.65 8.59
C CYS A 101 -10.49 -8.81 7.72
N VAL A 102 -10.85 -7.56 7.47
CA VAL A 102 -10.05 -6.58 6.71
C VAL A 102 -9.52 -5.48 7.63
N LYS A 103 -10.39 -4.88 8.41
CA LYS A 103 -10.04 -3.79 9.33
C LYS A 103 -10.80 -3.92 10.65
N VAL A 104 -10.08 -3.89 11.75
CA VAL A 104 -10.63 -3.93 13.10
C VAL A 104 -10.49 -2.57 13.76
N ILE A 105 -11.57 -2.10 14.37
CA ILE A 105 -11.55 -0.95 15.29
C ILE A 105 -11.70 -1.50 16.71
N LEU A 106 -10.75 -1.14 17.56
CA LEU A 106 -10.77 -1.43 19.00
C LEU A 106 -11.26 -0.18 19.74
N LYS A 107 -12.34 -0.32 20.49
CA LYS A 107 -12.89 0.75 21.32
C LYS A 107 -12.36 0.61 22.73
N PRO A 108 -11.85 1.69 23.33
CA PRO A 108 -11.38 1.70 24.73
C PRO A 108 -12.52 1.50 25.71
#